data_9cda59367f4d3cb5fda7fd56be267dfb
#
_entry.id   9cda59367f4d3cb5fda7fd56be267dfb
#
_cell.length_a   1.000
_cell.length_b   1.000
_cell.length_c   1.000
_cell.angle_alpha   90.00
_cell.angle_beta   90.00
_cell.angle_gamma   90.00
#
_symmetry.space_group_name_H-M   'P 1'
#
loop_
_entity.id
_entity.type
_entity.pdbx_description
1 polymer ?
#
loop_
_entity_poly.entity_id
_entity_poly.type
_entity_poly.pdbx_seq_one_letter_code
_entity_poly.pdbx_strand_id
1 'polypeptide(L)'
;MNYFVTGATGFIGKFLLERLLARPQAEVYVLVRQGSESKFVSLCERFAEASSRLHLVSGDITQPGLVSADEFANLSGNIDHVFHLAAVYDMAMDDATADLVNNEGTRHVVEFANALGGSVCLHHVSSIAVAGEDFVGTFTESMFDEGQPIRHPYYRTKFESEKIVREEATVPYRVYRPGAVVGDSRTGEMDKIDGPYYFFKTIQKLSFTLPKWLPLVAIKGGRVTLVPVDYVAAAMDHIAHQPGLDGKAFFLIQSPAPTMGEMLQTLLQAAHGPELAANLNLQTLHKPVRQITGRLSQMVPHFDGLFERIVGAPPAAVTAAFTQTRYDDSQARAALAGSGIQCPDLRDYADKLWQYWSLYLDIHTKVSSRAKRNLNGKVVVVTGASSGIGFQVAKKVAAAGARVVLVARQQDKLEQAQQVIQLMGGEAYVYPCDLNDMDA
;
A
#
# COMPACT_ATOMS: atom_id res chain seq x y z
N MET A 1 18.37 4.86 -20.17
CA MET A 1 18.34 5.18 -18.72
C MET A 1 18.26 3.91 -17.94
N ASN A 2 19.11 3.80 -16.95
CA ASN A 2 19.27 2.59 -16.17
C ASN A 2 18.89 2.88 -14.70
N TYR A 3 18.00 2.07 -14.18
CA TYR A 3 17.40 2.24 -12.87
C TYR A 3 17.79 1.08 -11.95
N PHE A 4 18.26 1.37 -10.76
CA PHE A 4 18.39 0.37 -9.71
C PHE A 4 17.26 0.56 -8.71
N VAL A 5 16.47 -0.51 -8.44
CA VAL A 5 15.24 -0.39 -7.65
C VAL A 5 15.25 -1.40 -6.50
N THR A 6 15.23 -0.91 -5.28
CA THR A 6 14.94 -1.72 -4.10
C THR A 6 13.44 -1.69 -3.80
N GLY A 7 12.87 -2.80 -3.36
CA GLY A 7 11.43 -2.88 -3.07
C GLY A 7 10.52 -2.90 -4.32
N ALA A 8 11.08 -3.21 -5.50
CA ALA A 8 10.35 -3.30 -6.76
C ALA A 8 9.21 -4.33 -6.74
N THR A 9 9.33 -5.41 -5.96
CA THR A 9 8.30 -6.44 -5.80
C THR A 9 7.16 -6.01 -4.86
N GLY A 10 7.31 -4.87 -4.18
CA GLY A 10 6.28 -4.30 -3.31
C GLY A 10 5.19 -3.55 -4.07
N PHE A 11 4.19 -3.07 -3.34
CA PHE A 11 2.99 -2.46 -3.93
C PHE A 11 3.31 -1.25 -4.80
N ILE A 12 3.98 -0.22 -4.26
CA ILE A 12 4.37 0.97 -5.04
C ILE A 12 5.36 0.59 -6.15
N GLY A 13 6.28 -0.35 -5.85
CA GLY A 13 7.33 -0.77 -6.78
C GLY A 13 6.79 -1.29 -8.10
N LYS A 14 5.75 -2.13 -8.07
CA LYS A 14 5.11 -2.68 -9.29
C LYS A 14 4.56 -1.58 -10.20
N PHE A 15 3.91 -0.57 -9.64
CA PHE A 15 3.36 0.56 -10.39
C PHE A 15 4.45 1.52 -10.88
N LEU A 16 5.53 1.68 -10.12
CA LEU A 16 6.69 2.43 -10.58
C LEU A 16 7.38 1.74 -11.76
N LEU A 17 7.57 0.41 -11.69
CA LEU A 17 8.13 -0.36 -12.80
C LEU A 17 7.32 -0.20 -14.09
N GLU A 18 5.98 -0.20 -14.01
CA GLU A 18 5.11 0.06 -15.15
C GLU A 18 5.46 1.39 -15.84
N ARG A 19 5.72 2.42 -15.05
CA ARG A 19 6.10 3.75 -15.55
C ARG A 19 7.51 3.79 -16.14
N LEU A 20 8.48 3.19 -15.45
CA LEU A 20 9.87 3.16 -15.90
C LEU A 20 10.00 2.37 -17.21
N LEU A 21 9.40 1.18 -17.29
CA LEU A 21 9.43 0.30 -18.45
C LEU A 21 8.61 0.84 -19.66
N ALA A 22 7.73 1.81 -19.45
CA ALA A 22 7.08 2.50 -20.56
C ALA A 22 8.07 3.27 -21.47
N ARG A 23 9.29 3.54 -20.97
CA ARG A 23 10.39 4.08 -21.78
C ARG A 23 11.06 2.94 -22.55
N PRO A 24 11.12 2.98 -23.90
CA PRO A 24 11.62 1.86 -24.69
C PRO A 24 13.07 1.44 -24.42
N GLN A 25 13.91 2.38 -23.95
CA GLN A 25 15.34 2.16 -23.66
C GLN A 25 15.64 2.12 -22.15
N ALA A 26 14.66 1.88 -21.32
CA ALA A 26 14.85 1.75 -19.89
C ALA A 26 15.34 0.33 -19.57
N GLU A 27 16.40 0.23 -18.79
CA GLU A 27 16.85 -1.02 -18.18
C GLU A 27 16.67 -0.91 -16.66
N VAL A 28 16.06 -1.91 -16.04
CA VAL A 28 15.72 -1.88 -14.61
C VAL A 28 16.36 -3.04 -13.89
N TYR A 29 17.23 -2.72 -12.96
CA TYR A 29 17.95 -3.64 -12.10
C TYR A 29 17.19 -3.74 -10.76
N VAL A 30 16.61 -4.89 -10.50
CA VAL A 30 15.73 -5.14 -9.34
C VAL A 30 16.50 -5.87 -8.26
N LEU A 31 16.70 -5.23 -7.10
CA LEU A 31 17.30 -5.88 -5.93
C LEU A 31 16.33 -6.89 -5.32
N VAL A 32 16.74 -8.15 -5.28
CA VAL A 32 15.94 -9.27 -4.77
C VAL A 32 16.73 -10.07 -3.75
N ARG A 33 16.14 -10.26 -2.57
CA ARG A 33 16.75 -11.10 -1.52
C ARG A 33 16.74 -12.57 -1.91
N GLN A 34 17.74 -13.30 -1.47
CA GLN A 34 17.79 -14.74 -1.58
C GLN A 34 16.50 -15.38 -1.00
N GLY A 35 15.91 -16.29 -1.75
CA GLY A 35 14.64 -16.94 -1.41
C GLY A 35 13.38 -16.13 -1.82
N SER A 36 13.56 -14.98 -2.49
CA SER A 36 12.44 -14.18 -3.01
C SER A 36 12.43 -14.11 -4.55
N GLU A 37 13.16 -14.99 -5.23
CA GLU A 37 13.30 -15.01 -6.69
C GLU A 37 11.98 -15.26 -7.40
N SER A 38 11.06 -16.02 -6.78
CA SER A 38 9.70 -16.23 -7.31
C SER A 38 8.92 -14.92 -7.48
N LYS A 39 9.17 -13.91 -6.62
CA LYS A 39 8.56 -12.59 -6.77
C LYS A 39 9.08 -11.84 -8.00
N PHE A 40 10.35 -12.04 -8.34
CA PHE A 40 10.92 -11.48 -9.56
C PHE A 40 10.35 -12.16 -10.81
N VAL A 41 10.19 -13.48 -10.77
CA VAL A 41 9.51 -14.22 -11.85
C VAL A 41 8.11 -13.65 -12.07
N SER A 42 7.33 -13.42 -11.01
CA SER A 42 6.01 -12.80 -11.10
C SER A 42 6.04 -11.37 -11.67
N LEU A 43 7.12 -10.60 -11.44
CA LEU A 43 7.30 -9.30 -12.11
C LEU A 43 7.55 -9.48 -13.62
N CYS A 44 8.38 -10.45 -14.02
CA CYS A 44 8.63 -10.75 -15.42
C CYS A 44 7.34 -11.19 -16.14
N GLU A 45 6.50 -11.99 -15.48
CA GLU A 45 5.18 -12.37 -15.99
C GLU A 45 4.23 -11.16 -16.13
N ARG A 46 4.19 -10.29 -15.12
CA ARG A 46 3.39 -9.05 -15.16
C ARG A 46 3.81 -8.12 -16.30
N PHE A 47 5.10 -8.05 -16.60
CA PHE A 47 5.70 -7.19 -17.63
C PHE A 47 6.29 -8.00 -18.78
N ALA A 48 5.58 -9.03 -19.24
CA ALA A 48 6.09 -10.01 -20.22
C ALA A 48 6.73 -9.36 -21.47
N GLU A 49 6.13 -8.32 -22.03
CA GLU A 49 6.64 -7.59 -23.21
C GLU A 49 7.95 -6.82 -22.95
N ALA A 50 8.22 -6.49 -21.68
CA ALA A 50 9.39 -5.74 -21.25
C ALA A 50 10.34 -6.57 -20.36
N SER A 51 10.07 -7.87 -20.18
CA SER A 51 10.80 -8.74 -19.26
C SER A 51 12.29 -8.85 -19.56
N SER A 52 12.71 -8.72 -20.83
CA SER A 52 14.11 -8.69 -21.23
C SER A 52 14.89 -7.47 -20.72
N ARG A 53 14.19 -6.44 -20.26
CA ARG A 53 14.75 -5.20 -19.69
C ARG A 53 14.69 -5.16 -18.16
N LEU A 54 14.21 -6.25 -17.54
CA LEU A 54 14.24 -6.47 -16.10
C LEU A 54 15.41 -7.37 -15.74
N HIS A 55 16.32 -6.88 -14.91
CA HIS A 55 17.52 -7.60 -14.49
C HIS A 55 17.44 -7.91 -13.02
N LEU A 56 17.52 -9.18 -12.65
CA LEU A 56 17.61 -9.60 -11.26
C LEU A 56 19.00 -9.29 -10.73
N VAL A 57 19.06 -8.57 -9.62
CA VAL A 57 20.28 -8.36 -8.83
C VAL A 57 20.08 -9.03 -7.47
N SER A 58 20.90 -10.03 -7.18
CA SER A 58 20.84 -10.73 -5.89
C SER A 58 21.49 -9.90 -4.81
N GLY A 59 20.76 -9.60 -3.72
CA GLY A 59 21.29 -8.84 -2.60
C GLY A 59 20.25 -8.54 -1.53
N ASP A 60 20.71 -7.90 -0.45
CA ASP A 60 19.85 -7.58 0.71
C ASP A 60 20.23 -6.22 1.30
N ILE A 61 19.25 -5.34 1.49
CA ILE A 61 19.46 -4.03 2.09
C ILE A 61 19.95 -4.12 3.54
N THR A 62 19.68 -5.22 4.25
CA THR A 62 20.13 -5.43 5.62
C THR A 62 21.62 -5.81 5.72
N GLN A 63 22.28 -6.02 4.58
CA GLN A 63 23.70 -6.37 4.52
C GLN A 63 24.53 -5.21 4.02
N PRO A 64 25.70 -4.93 4.63
CA PRO A 64 26.65 -3.94 4.14
C PRO A 64 27.00 -4.21 2.68
N GLY A 65 27.04 -3.14 1.87
CA GLY A 65 27.37 -3.21 0.44
C GLY A 65 26.22 -3.65 -0.47
N LEU A 66 25.08 -4.09 0.05
CA LEU A 66 23.87 -4.51 -0.66
C LEU A 66 24.03 -5.74 -1.56
N VAL A 67 25.07 -5.77 -2.39
CA VAL A 67 25.33 -6.74 -3.45
C VAL A 67 26.77 -7.26 -3.36
N SER A 68 27.11 -8.29 -4.12
CA SER A 68 28.50 -8.77 -4.21
C SER A 68 29.41 -7.73 -4.92
N ALA A 69 30.73 -7.83 -4.70
CA ALA A 69 31.69 -6.95 -5.35
C ALA A 69 31.64 -7.04 -6.90
N ASP A 70 31.41 -8.24 -7.43
CA ASP A 70 31.29 -8.45 -8.89
C ASP A 70 30.03 -7.77 -9.44
N GLU A 71 28.89 -7.91 -8.74
CA GLU A 71 27.64 -7.22 -9.12
C GLU A 71 27.81 -5.69 -9.02
N PHE A 72 28.46 -5.19 -7.97
CA PHE A 72 28.74 -3.76 -7.84
C PHE A 72 29.58 -3.26 -9.02
N ALA A 73 30.62 -4.00 -9.41
CA ALA A 73 31.47 -3.64 -10.56
C ALA A 73 30.68 -3.58 -11.87
N ASN A 74 29.72 -4.49 -12.06
CA ASN A 74 28.83 -4.50 -13.24
C ASN A 74 27.87 -3.31 -13.27
N LEU A 75 27.40 -2.84 -12.10
CA LEU A 75 26.46 -1.72 -11.98
C LEU A 75 27.17 -0.36 -12.00
N SER A 76 28.43 -0.29 -11.55
CA SER A 76 29.21 0.94 -11.46
C SER A 76 29.37 1.61 -12.82
N GLY A 77 29.03 2.90 -12.90
CA GLY A 77 29.05 3.70 -14.12
C GLY A 77 27.90 3.42 -15.10
N ASN A 78 27.01 2.48 -14.77
CA ASN A 78 25.88 2.11 -15.63
C ASN A 78 24.52 2.54 -15.07
N ILE A 79 24.42 3.01 -13.81
CA ILE A 79 23.16 3.40 -13.17
C ILE A 79 22.99 4.92 -13.23
N ASP A 80 21.81 5.37 -13.66
CA ASP A 80 21.42 6.78 -13.67
C ASP A 80 20.59 7.16 -12.41
N HIS A 81 19.72 6.26 -11.98
CA HIS A 81 18.80 6.49 -10.87
C HIS A 81 18.74 5.30 -9.92
N VAL A 82 18.80 5.56 -8.61
CA VAL A 82 18.56 4.57 -7.55
C VAL A 82 17.23 4.88 -6.88
N PHE A 83 16.23 4.01 -7.00
CA PHE A 83 14.95 4.13 -6.31
C PHE A 83 14.92 3.23 -5.07
N HIS A 84 14.84 3.84 -3.91
CA HIS A 84 14.76 3.14 -2.62
C HIS A 84 13.34 3.14 -2.09
N LEU A 85 12.62 2.03 -2.37
CA LEU A 85 11.25 1.78 -1.91
C LEU A 85 11.18 0.67 -0.85
N ALA A 86 12.27 -0.09 -0.69
CA ALA A 86 12.30 -1.18 0.27
C ALA A 86 12.18 -0.61 1.70
N ALA A 87 11.13 -0.98 2.38
CA ALA A 87 10.89 -0.70 3.78
C ALA A 87 9.92 -1.74 4.33
N VAL A 88 9.96 -2.01 5.62
CA VAL A 88 8.91 -2.78 6.28
C VAL A 88 7.90 -1.80 6.87
N TYR A 89 6.65 -1.99 6.48
CA TYR A 89 5.50 -1.30 7.01
C TYR A 89 4.64 -2.30 7.77
N ASP A 90 4.81 -2.34 9.08
CA ASP A 90 3.95 -3.11 9.98
C ASP A 90 3.83 -2.33 11.29
N MET A 91 2.59 -1.96 11.64
CA MET A 91 2.30 -1.22 12.88
C MET A 91 2.52 -2.08 14.15
N ALA A 92 2.71 -3.39 14.00
CA ALA A 92 2.98 -4.34 15.08
C ALA A 92 4.43 -4.85 15.11
N MET A 93 5.31 -4.31 14.24
CA MET A 93 6.70 -4.74 14.14
C MET A 93 7.51 -4.32 15.39
N ASP A 94 8.44 -5.18 15.80
CA ASP A 94 9.38 -4.85 16.86
C ASP A 94 10.43 -3.81 16.41
N ASP A 95 10.94 -3.05 17.37
CA ASP A 95 11.87 -1.96 17.13
C ASP A 95 13.16 -2.41 16.45
N ALA A 96 13.71 -3.57 16.82
CA ALA A 96 14.99 -4.06 16.28
C ALA A 96 14.87 -4.41 14.79
N THR A 97 13.79 -5.07 14.38
CA THR A 97 13.50 -5.36 12.96
C THR A 97 13.25 -4.08 12.18
N ALA A 98 12.53 -3.12 12.78
CA ALA A 98 12.25 -1.82 12.17
C ALA A 98 13.57 -1.04 11.92
N ASP A 99 14.46 -0.99 12.89
CA ASP A 99 15.76 -0.32 12.79
C ASP A 99 16.65 -0.99 11.74
N LEU A 100 16.78 -2.32 11.78
CA LEU A 100 17.62 -3.06 10.86
C LEU A 100 17.20 -2.84 9.39
N VAL A 101 15.90 -2.91 9.11
CA VAL A 101 15.41 -2.83 7.73
C VAL A 101 15.26 -1.40 7.26
N ASN A 102 14.67 -0.52 8.07
CA ASN A 102 14.34 0.84 7.62
C ASN A 102 15.52 1.80 7.81
N ASN A 103 16.28 1.71 8.89
CA ASN A 103 17.39 2.62 9.16
C ASN A 103 18.71 2.11 8.56
N GLU A 104 19.21 0.95 9.02
CA GLU A 104 20.46 0.40 8.50
C GLU A 104 20.32 0.05 7.01
N GLY A 105 19.16 -0.51 6.59
CA GLY A 105 18.88 -0.77 5.18
C GLY A 105 18.94 0.49 4.33
N THR A 106 18.42 1.62 4.82
CA THR A 106 18.52 2.91 4.11
C THR A 106 19.97 3.39 4.08
N ARG A 107 20.73 3.27 5.18
CA ARG A 107 22.16 3.65 5.21
C ARG A 107 22.96 2.89 4.16
N HIS A 108 22.80 1.57 4.09
CA HIS A 108 23.48 0.76 3.08
C HIS A 108 23.12 1.17 1.65
N VAL A 109 21.84 1.55 1.39
CA VAL A 109 21.46 2.07 0.06
C VAL A 109 22.07 3.42 -0.23
N VAL A 110 22.18 4.31 0.76
CA VAL A 110 22.88 5.59 0.62
C VAL A 110 24.36 5.39 0.33
N GLU A 111 25.04 4.52 1.09
CA GLU A 111 26.45 4.15 0.86
C GLU A 111 26.66 3.57 -0.54
N PHE A 112 25.76 2.68 -0.98
CA PHE A 112 25.78 2.11 -2.32
C PHE A 112 25.62 3.19 -3.40
N ALA A 113 24.65 4.07 -3.27
CA ALA A 113 24.44 5.17 -4.22
C ALA A 113 25.64 6.12 -4.26
N ASN A 114 26.21 6.46 -3.10
CA ASN A 114 27.43 7.29 -2.99
C ASN A 114 28.63 6.60 -3.67
N ALA A 115 28.77 5.28 -3.51
CA ALA A 115 29.86 4.51 -4.13
C ALA A 115 29.71 4.38 -5.66
N LEU A 116 28.48 4.33 -6.19
CA LEU A 116 28.23 4.42 -7.64
C LEU A 116 28.71 5.75 -8.20
N GLY A 117 28.59 6.84 -7.43
CA GLY A 117 29.09 8.16 -7.75
C GLY A 117 28.49 8.78 -9.03
N GLY A 118 29.23 9.72 -9.62
CA GLY A 118 28.85 10.32 -10.91
C GLY A 118 27.57 11.15 -10.87
N SER A 119 26.69 10.95 -11.85
CA SER A 119 25.41 11.64 -11.98
C SER A 119 24.23 10.87 -11.40
N VAL A 120 24.48 9.82 -10.62
CA VAL A 120 23.42 9.02 -9.99
C VAL A 120 22.54 9.90 -9.11
N CYS A 121 21.21 9.79 -9.27
CA CYS A 121 20.26 10.45 -8.38
C CYS A 121 19.54 9.40 -7.50
N LEU A 122 19.58 9.61 -6.19
CA LEU A 122 18.88 8.76 -5.20
C LEU A 122 17.46 9.26 -4.99
N HIS A 123 16.48 8.39 -5.17
CA HIS A 123 15.06 8.62 -4.92
C HIS A 123 14.59 7.83 -3.72
N HIS A 124 14.37 8.51 -2.59
CA HIS A 124 13.96 7.86 -1.34
C HIS A 124 12.46 8.00 -1.10
N VAL A 125 11.78 6.87 -0.87
CA VAL A 125 10.37 6.85 -0.49
C VAL A 125 10.22 6.88 1.03
N SER A 126 10.03 8.09 1.54
CA SER A 126 9.72 8.40 2.93
C SER A 126 8.20 8.29 3.19
N SER A 127 7.62 9.14 4.02
CA SER A 127 6.19 9.20 4.34
C SER A 127 5.81 10.54 4.93
N ILE A 128 4.53 10.91 4.88
CA ILE A 128 3.99 12.01 5.72
C ILE A 128 4.22 11.77 7.22
N ALA A 129 4.54 10.54 7.62
CA ALA A 129 4.83 10.17 9.02
C ALA A 129 6.00 10.95 9.63
N VAL A 130 6.89 11.53 8.83
CA VAL A 130 7.99 12.38 9.31
C VAL A 130 7.52 13.61 10.10
N ALA A 131 6.28 14.05 9.91
CA ALA A 131 5.69 15.13 10.70
C ALA A 131 5.32 14.71 12.14
N GLY A 132 5.51 13.44 12.50
CA GLY A 132 5.14 12.91 13.82
C GLY A 132 3.62 12.77 14.02
N GLU A 133 3.24 12.29 15.21
CA GLU A 133 1.83 11.99 15.50
C GLU A 133 1.04 13.20 16.00
N ASP A 134 1.72 14.20 16.59
CA ASP A 134 1.10 15.28 17.34
C ASP A 134 1.49 16.68 16.83
N PHE A 135 2.01 16.80 15.63
CA PHE A 135 2.29 18.12 15.06
C PHE A 135 0.99 18.88 14.84
N VAL A 136 0.95 20.14 15.30
CA VAL A 136 -0.21 21.02 15.16
C VAL A 136 0.15 22.17 14.23
N GLY A 137 -0.56 22.29 13.13
CA GLY A 137 -0.32 23.35 12.15
C GLY A 137 -0.13 22.81 10.74
N THR A 138 0.55 23.59 9.90
CA THR A 138 0.87 23.20 8.52
C THR A 138 2.33 22.77 8.44
N PHE A 139 2.55 21.50 8.07
CA PHE A 139 3.87 20.96 7.81
C PHE A 139 4.15 21.10 6.32
N THR A 140 5.17 21.87 5.98
CA THR A 140 5.56 22.13 4.60
C THR A 140 6.59 21.12 4.11
N GLU A 141 6.80 21.06 2.82
CA GLU A 141 7.77 20.13 2.21
C GLU A 141 9.22 20.46 2.56
N SER A 142 9.52 21.72 2.89
CA SER A 142 10.84 22.16 3.36
C SER A 142 11.11 21.81 4.84
N MET A 143 10.06 21.58 5.62
CA MET A 143 10.20 21.20 7.05
C MET A 143 10.62 19.74 7.18
N PHE A 144 11.40 19.47 8.24
CA PHE A 144 11.84 18.11 8.56
C PHE A 144 11.94 17.90 10.08
N ASP A 145 13.00 18.38 10.72
CA ASP A 145 13.22 18.27 12.16
C ASP A 145 12.78 19.57 12.85
N GLU A 146 11.54 19.60 13.29
CA GLU A 146 10.91 20.74 13.96
C GLU A 146 10.75 20.47 15.47
N GLY A 147 11.43 19.45 16.01
CA GLY A 147 11.28 19.01 17.39
C GLY A 147 9.91 18.35 17.67
N GLN A 148 9.23 17.89 16.63
CA GLN A 148 7.94 17.20 16.75
C GLN A 148 8.08 15.88 17.52
N PRO A 149 7.11 15.52 18.39
CA PRO A 149 7.16 14.26 19.10
C PRO A 149 6.94 13.08 18.13
N ILE A 150 7.88 12.14 18.15
CA ILE A 150 7.84 10.90 17.36
C ILE A 150 7.99 9.74 18.34
N ARG A 151 6.90 9.01 18.62
CA ARG A 151 6.86 7.97 19.65
C ARG A 151 6.68 6.58 19.08
N HIS A 152 5.90 6.46 18.00
CA HIS A 152 5.61 5.18 17.38
C HIS A 152 6.80 4.70 16.53
N PRO A 153 7.22 3.43 16.60
CA PRO A 153 8.38 2.89 15.88
C PRO A 153 8.36 3.18 14.38
N TYR A 154 7.21 3.03 13.74
CA TYR A 154 7.07 3.32 12.31
C TYR A 154 7.37 4.80 11.98
N TYR A 155 6.83 5.75 12.74
CA TYR A 155 7.08 7.19 12.53
C TYR A 155 8.56 7.50 12.77
N ARG A 156 9.13 6.92 13.82
CA ARG A 156 10.55 7.07 14.18
C ARG A 156 11.45 6.59 13.05
N THR A 157 11.27 5.36 12.58
CA THR A 157 12.15 4.81 11.53
C THR A 157 11.97 5.52 10.19
N LYS A 158 10.78 6.02 9.85
CA LYS A 158 10.59 6.86 8.66
C LYS A 158 11.28 8.22 8.76
N PHE A 159 11.27 8.81 9.94
CA PHE A 159 12.01 10.04 10.21
C PHE A 159 13.53 9.80 10.15
N GLU A 160 14.02 8.79 10.85
CA GLU A 160 15.44 8.45 10.91
C GLU A 160 15.99 8.04 9.54
N SER A 161 15.26 7.24 8.77
CA SER A 161 15.68 6.87 7.41
C SER A 161 15.76 8.09 6.46
N GLU A 162 14.83 9.04 6.54
CA GLU A 162 14.92 10.27 5.77
C GLU A 162 16.08 11.14 6.25
N LYS A 163 16.37 11.18 7.57
CA LYS A 163 17.52 11.88 8.14
C LYS A 163 18.84 11.33 7.58
N ILE A 164 19.00 10.01 7.54
CA ILE A 164 20.16 9.34 6.95
C ILE A 164 20.38 9.82 5.50
N VAL A 165 19.32 9.83 4.67
CA VAL A 165 19.43 10.31 3.29
C VAL A 165 19.88 11.76 3.24
N ARG A 166 19.34 12.63 4.08
CA ARG A 166 19.66 14.07 4.10
C ARG A 166 21.08 14.37 4.56
N GLU A 167 21.59 13.61 5.51
CA GLU A 167 22.87 13.85 6.15
C GLU A 167 24.03 13.09 5.50
N GLU A 168 23.76 11.88 4.96
CA GLU A 168 24.83 10.98 4.51
C GLU A 168 24.91 10.84 2.97
N ALA A 169 23.87 11.25 2.21
CA ALA A 169 23.94 11.19 0.75
C ALA A 169 24.89 12.26 0.20
N THR A 170 25.88 11.84 -0.58
CA THR A 170 26.82 12.71 -1.31
C THR A 170 26.44 12.87 -2.78
N VAL A 171 25.57 11.97 -3.30
CA VAL A 171 24.95 12.10 -4.61
C VAL A 171 23.68 12.97 -4.53
N PRO A 172 23.22 13.54 -5.64
CA PRO A 172 21.91 14.18 -5.71
C PRO A 172 20.80 13.24 -5.19
N TYR A 173 19.86 13.78 -4.41
CA TYR A 173 18.75 12.98 -3.91
C TYR A 173 17.41 13.73 -3.97
N ARG A 174 16.32 12.97 -3.98
CA ARG A 174 14.93 13.46 -3.86
C ARG A 174 14.14 12.58 -2.91
N VAL A 175 13.31 13.21 -2.10
CA VAL A 175 12.50 12.53 -1.09
C VAL A 175 11.03 12.60 -1.48
N TYR A 176 10.34 11.48 -1.44
CA TYR A 176 8.90 11.41 -1.68
C TYR A 176 8.20 11.04 -0.38
N ARG A 177 7.23 11.85 0.01
CA ARG A 177 6.44 11.68 1.24
C ARG A 177 4.98 11.39 0.90
N PRO A 178 4.64 10.16 0.46
CA PRO A 178 3.26 9.82 0.19
C PRO A 178 2.42 9.83 1.46
N GLY A 179 1.12 10.12 1.29
CA GLY A 179 0.10 9.84 2.27
C GLY A 179 -0.12 8.34 2.46
N ALA A 180 -1.23 7.95 3.09
CA ALA A 180 -1.61 6.55 3.16
C ALA A 180 -1.97 6.04 1.75
N VAL A 181 -1.09 5.19 1.20
CA VAL A 181 -1.23 4.68 -0.17
C VAL A 181 -2.33 3.63 -0.22
N VAL A 182 -3.30 3.85 -1.10
CA VAL A 182 -4.42 2.95 -1.35
C VAL A 182 -4.34 2.36 -2.76
N GLY A 183 -5.29 1.50 -3.12
CA GLY A 183 -5.33 0.81 -4.40
C GLY A 183 -5.32 1.74 -5.61
N ASP A 184 -5.04 1.15 -6.76
CA ASP A 184 -5.06 1.83 -8.07
C ASP A 184 -6.42 2.51 -8.32
N SER A 185 -6.40 3.78 -8.69
CA SER A 185 -7.63 4.56 -8.93
C SER A 185 -8.45 4.07 -10.11
N ARG A 186 -7.86 3.30 -11.03
CA ARG A 186 -8.48 2.78 -12.25
C ARG A 186 -9.12 1.40 -12.03
N THR A 187 -8.49 0.55 -11.22
CA THR A 187 -8.85 -0.88 -11.05
C THR A 187 -9.23 -1.26 -9.63
N GLY A 188 -8.82 -0.46 -8.64
CA GLY A 188 -8.91 -0.79 -7.21
C GLY A 188 -7.85 -1.78 -6.73
N GLU A 189 -6.91 -2.23 -7.60
CA GLU A 189 -5.88 -3.22 -7.25
C GLU A 189 -5.11 -2.80 -6.01
N MET A 190 -5.03 -3.70 -5.02
CA MET A 190 -4.30 -3.51 -3.78
C MET A 190 -3.70 -4.84 -3.30
N ASP A 191 -2.55 -4.79 -2.62
CA ASP A 191 -1.82 -6.01 -2.22
C ASP A 191 -2.28 -6.58 -0.88
N LYS A 192 -2.70 -5.74 0.07
CA LYS A 192 -3.05 -6.16 1.44
C LYS A 192 -4.09 -5.24 2.09
N ILE A 193 -4.64 -5.74 3.20
CA ILE A 193 -5.59 -4.98 4.03
C ILE A 193 -4.80 -4.27 5.12
N ASP A 194 -4.58 -2.97 4.97
CA ASP A 194 -3.99 -2.09 5.98
C ASP A 194 -4.60 -0.68 5.91
N GLY A 195 -4.21 0.19 6.84
CA GLY A 195 -4.67 1.58 6.85
C GLY A 195 -6.20 1.71 6.79
N PRO A 196 -6.76 2.44 5.80
CA PRO A 196 -8.20 2.69 5.72
C PRO A 196 -9.05 1.44 5.47
N TYR A 197 -8.46 0.35 4.98
CA TYR A 197 -9.18 -0.90 4.71
C TYR A 197 -9.66 -1.63 5.97
N TYR A 198 -9.11 -1.31 7.14
CA TYR A 198 -9.66 -1.80 8.42
C TYR A 198 -11.12 -1.40 8.62
N PHE A 199 -11.53 -0.25 8.09
CA PHE A 199 -12.92 0.21 8.19
C PHE A 199 -13.86 -0.52 7.22
N PHE A 200 -13.38 -1.18 6.18
CA PHE A 200 -14.22 -1.82 5.16
C PHE A 200 -15.12 -2.91 5.74
N LYS A 201 -14.61 -3.71 6.68
CA LYS A 201 -15.43 -4.72 7.38
C LYS A 201 -16.54 -4.09 8.21
N THR A 202 -16.26 -3.01 8.91
CA THR A 202 -17.28 -2.29 9.70
C THR A 202 -18.31 -1.65 8.79
N ILE A 203 -17.87 -1.00 7.71
CA ILE A 203 -18.73 -0.43 6.67
C ILE A 203 -19.63 -1.53 6.06
N GLN A 204 -19.06 -2.69 5.72
CA GLN A 204 -19.81 -3.83 5.22
C GLN A 204 -20.90 -4.30 6.19
N LYS A 205 -20.55 -4.44 7.48
CA LYS A 205 -21.56 -4.82 8.50
C LYS A 205 -22.68 -3.79 8.59
N LEU A 206 -22.34 -2.50 8.63
CA LEU A 206 -23.32 -1.42 8.67
C LEU A 206 -24.23 -1.43 7.44
N SER A 207 -23.66 -1.60 6.25
CA SER A 207 -24.43 -1.63 4.99
C SER A 207 -25.36 -2.83 4.88
N PHE A 208 -25.04 -3.96 5.54
CA PHE A 208 -25.93 -5.14 5.55
C PHE A 208 -26.95 -5.17 6.68
N THR A 209 -26.69 -4.49 7.79
CA THR A 209 -27.56 -4.57 8.98
C THR A 209 -28.50 -3.39 9.13
N LEU A 210 -28.12 -2.25 8.58
CA LEU A 210 -28.89 -1.03 8.70
C LEU A 210 -29.57 -0.65 7.37
N PRO A 211 -30.83 -0.22 7.41
CA PRO A 211 -31.50 0.27 6.20
C PRO A 211 -30.85 1.58 5.72
N LYS A 212 -30.80 1.79 4.40
CA LYS A 212 -30.17 2.97 3.79
C LYS A 212 -30.75 4.31 4.28
N TRP A 213 -32.00 4.34 4.66
CA TRP A 213 -32.69 5.53 5.15
C TRP A 213 -32.36 5.89 6.61
N LEU A 214 -31.66 5.01 7.36
CA LEU A 214 -31.31 5.27 8.73
C LEU A 214 -30.08 6.19 8.79
N PRO A 215 -30.22 7.45 9.23
CA PRO A 215 -29.10 8.36 9.30
C PRO A 215 -28.11 7.95 10.41
N LEU A 216 -26.84 7.85 10.06
CA LEU A 216 -25.78 7.61 11.03
C LEU A 216 -25.14 8.94 11.44
N VAL A 217 -24.70 9.01 12.69
CA VAL A 217 -23.93 10.15 13.19
C VAL A 217 -22.44 9.90 12.93
N ALA A 218 -21.80 10.79 12.19
CA ALA A 218 -20.38 10.72 11.93
C ALA A 218 -19.59 11.62 12.91
N ILE A 219 -18.35 11.21 13.13
CA ILE A 219 -17.33 12.02 13.76
C ILE A 219 -16.60 12.78 12.66
N LYS A 220 -16.55 14.11 12.73
CA LYS A 220 -15.86 14.92 11.73
C LYS A 220 -14.38 14.54 11.62
N GLY A 221 -13.71 14.26 12.73
CA GLY A 221 -12.30 13.84 12.78
C GLY A 221 -11.31 14.85 12.20
N GLY A 222 -10.06 14.45 12.09
CA GLY A 222 -8.99 15.16 11.40
C GLY A 222 -9.07 14.97 9.87
N ARG A 223 -8.08 15.51 9.16
CA ARG A 223 -7.92 15.27 7.72
C ARG A 223 -7.16 13.97 7.49
N VAL A 224 -7.56 13.23 6.47
CA VAL A 224 -6.97 11.94 6.11
C VAL A 224 -6.35 12.06 4.72
N THR A 225 -5.05 11.83 4.64
CA THR A 225 -4.31 11.91 3.39
C THR A 225 -4.25 10.53 2.73
N LEU A 226 -5.29 10.17 1.96
CA LEU A 226 -5.29 8.97 1.12
C LEU A 226 -4.81 9.31 -0.27
N VAL A 227 -3.99 8.42 -0.86
CA VAL A 227 -3.51 8.59 -2.23
C VAL A 227 -3.52 7.28 -2.99
N PRO A 228 -3.98 7.22 -4.23
CA PRO A 228 -3.92 6.00 -5.01
C PRO A 228 -2.50 5.75 -5.52
N VAL A 229 -2.12 4.47 -5.57
CA VAL A 229 -0.76 4.03 -5.91
C VAL A 229 -0.31 4.45 -7.30
N ASP A 230 -1.22 4.48 -8.27
CA ASP A 230 -0.96 4.91 -9.64
C ASP A 230 -0.57 6.39 -9.73
N TYR A 231 -1.20 7.25 -8.92
CA TYR A 231 -0.78 8.66 -8.79
C TYR A 231 0.61 8.76 -8.15
N VAL A 232 0.86 8.03 -7.06
CA VAL A 232 2.17 8.05 -6.39
C VAL A 232 3.27 7.65 -7.36
N ALA A 233 3.10 6.54 -8.09
CA ALA A 233 4.06 6.07 -9.07
C ALA A 233 4.27 7.06 -10.24
N ALA A 234 3.17 7.65 -10.75
CA ALA A 234 3.24 8.63 -11.83
C ALA A 234 3.95 9.92 -11.40
N ALA A 235 3.65 10.41 -10.18
CA ALA A 235 4.27 11.61 -9.63
C ALA A 235 5.77 11.38 -9.36
N MET A 236 6.13 10.24 -8.77
CA MET A 236 7.53 9.87 -8.54
C MET A 236 8.30 9.80 -9.85
N ASP A 237 7.76 9.11 -10.85
CA ASP A 237 8.37 8.98 -12.16
C ASP A 237 8.59 10.34 -12.82
N HIS A 238 7.57 11.21 -12.83
CA HIS A 238 7.69 12.53 -13.43
C HIS A 238 8.72 13.41 -12.71
N ILE A 239 8.63 13.51 -11.37
CA ILE A 239 9.54 14.30 -10.55
C ILE A 239 10.98 13.78 -10.68
N ALA A 240 11.18 12.46 -10.76
CA ALA A 240 12.50 11.85 -10.89
C ALA A 240 13.26 12.33 -12.13
N HIS A 241 12.56 12.69 -13.20
CA HIS A 241 13.16 13.09 -14.48
C HIS A 241 13.16 14.62 -14.71
N GLN A 242 12.71 15.41 -13.72
CA GLN A 242 12.76 16.88 -13.82
C GLN A 242 14.13 17.40 -13.34
N PRO A 243 14.73 18.37 -14.03
CA PRO A 243 15.98 19.00 -13.57
C PRO A 243 15.71 19.96 -12.40
N GLY A 244 16.72 20.20 -11.57
CA GLY A 244 16.71 21.27 -10.54
C GLY A 244 15.84 20.97 -9.31
N LEU A 245 15.51 19.70 -9.08
CA LEU A 245 14.69 19.29 -7.94
C LEU A 245 15.48 18.55 -6.84
N ASP A 246 16.80 18.50 -6.96
CA ASP A 246 17.65 17.78 -6.03
C ASP A 246 17.64 18.41 -4.63
N GLY A 247 17.76 17.59 -3.60
CA GLY A 247 17.70 17.98 -2.19
C GLY A 247 16.29 18.32 -1.69
N LYS A 248 15.26 18.20 -2.53
CA LYS A 248 13.88 18.54 -2.16
C LYS A 248 13.07 17.32 -1.72
N ALA A 249 12.06 17.60 -0.87
CA ALA A 249 11.04 16.65 -0.50
C ALA A 249 9.69 17.03 -1.14
N PHE A 250 8.86 16.03 -1.43
CA PHE A 250 7.58 16.19 -2.14
C PHE A 250 6.48 15.43 -1.42
N PHE A 251 5.43 16.12 -0.99
CA PHE A 251 4.23 15.47 -0.47
C PHE A 251 3.38 14.97 -1.62
N LEU A 252 3.22 13.66 -1.69
CA LEU A 252 2.32 13.02 -2.65
C LEU A 252 1.00 12.70 -1.93
N ILE A 253 0.08 13.67 -1.97
CA ILE A 253 -1.17 13.64 -1.20
C ILE A 253 -2.35 14.16 -2.03
N GLN A 254 -3.57 13.82 -1.62
CA GLN A 254 -4.77 14.51 -2.11
C GLN A 254 -4.88 15.89 -1.44
N SER A 255 -5.00 16.94 -2.23
CA SER A 255 -5.14 18.31 -1.72
C SER A 255 -6.34 19.01 -2.38
N PRO A 256 -7.35 19.48 -1.61
CA PRO A 256 -7.46 19.38 -0.17
C PRO A 256 -7.75 17.93 0.32
N ALA A 257 -7.12 17.52 1.41
CA ALA A 257 -7.39 16.22 2.00
C ALA A 257 -8.80 16.17 2.64
N PRO A 258 -9.58 15.09 2.43
CA PRO A 258 -10.89 14.92 3.07
C PRO A 258 -10.77 14.79 4.59
N THR A 259 -11.81 15.16 5.31
CA THR A 259 -11.94 14.81 6.73
C THR A 259 -12.27 13.31 6.89
N MET A 260 -12.05 12.75 8.07
CA MET A 260 -12.43 11.38 8.38
C MET A 260 -13.92 11.12 8.10
N GLY A 261 -14.79 12.07 8.44
CA GLY A 261 -16.23 11.96 8.17
C GLY A 261 -16.53 11.93 6.67
N GLU A 262 -15.88 12.77 5.86
CA GLU A 262 -16.01 12.76 4.41
C GLU A 262 -15.50 11.46 3.79
N MET A 263 -14.36 10.96 4.25
CA MET A 263 -13.82 9.67 3.82
C MET A 263 -14.80 8.51 4.12
N LEU A 264 -15.29 8.43 5.37
CA LEU A 264 -16.25 7.38 5.76
C LEU A 264 -17.55 7.50 4.99
N GLN A 265 -18.08 8.71 4.75
CA GLN A 265 -19.25 8.93 3.91
C GLN A 265 -19.03 8.39 2.49
N THR A 266 -17.88 8.72 1.88
CA THR A 266 -17.52 8.27 0.54
C THR A 266 -17.45 6.73 0.46
N LEU A 267 -16.81 6.10 1.44
CA LEU A 267 -16.70 4.63 1.50
C LEU A 267 -18.06 3.95 1.78
N LEU A 268 -18.93 4.56 2.62
CA LEU A 268 -20.30 4.06 2.83
C LEU A 268 -21.12 4.16 1.56
N GLN A 269 -21.01 5.22 0.79
CA GLN A 269 -21.68 5.36 -0.51
C GLN A 269 -21.21 4.30 -1.50
N ALA A 270 -19.89 4.07 -1.60
CA ALA A 270 -19.31 2.99 -2.42
C ALA A 270 -19.80 1.61 -2.01
N ALA A 271 -20.04 1.40 -0.71
CA ALA A 271 -20.61 0.16 -0.15
C ALA A 271 -22.15 0.07 -0.27
N HIS A 272 -22.82 1.05 -0.87
CA HIS A 272 -24.27 1.19 -0.89
C HIS A 272 -24.92 1.15 0.51
N GLY A 273 -24.21 1.66 1.52
CA GLY A 273 -24.64 1.71 2.92
C GLY A 273 -25.52 2.91 3.26
N PRO A 274 -25.84 3.10 4.55
CA PRO A 274 -26.59 4.25 5.04
C PRO A 274 -25.81 5.54 4.94
N GLU A 275 -26.52 6.68 4.89
CA GLU A 275 -25.89 8.01 4.83
C GLU A 275 -25.48 8.52 6.22
N LEU A 276 -24.44 9.34 6.27
CA LEU A 276 -24.02 10.06 7.48
C LEU A 276 -24.78 11.39 7.55
N ALA A 277 -25.76 11.49 8.45
CA ALA A 277 -26.66 12.66 8.53
C ALA A 277 -26.11 13.82 9.35
N ALA A 278 -25.14 13.61 10.23
CA ALA A 278 -24.58 14.66 11.06
C ALA A 278 -23.09 14.41 11.34
N ASN A 279 -22.29 15.48 11.19
CA ASN A 279 -20.87 15.49 11.55
C ASN A 279 -20.69 16.14 12.93
N LEU A 280 -20.57 15.33 13.98
CA LEU A 280 -20.19 15.82 15.29
C LEU A 280 -18.72 16.22 15.31
N ASN A 281 -18.44 17.46 15.68
CA ASN A 281 -17.07 17.93 15.82
C ASN A 281 -16.47 17.44 17.14
N LEU A 282 -15.77 16.31 17.10
CA LEU A 282 -15.08 15.73 18.25
C LEU A 282 -13.60 16.18 18.36
N GLN A 283 -13.18 17.22 17.67
CA GLN A 283 -11.80 17.74 17.80
C GLN A 283 -11.45 18.09 19.26
N THR A 284 -12.44 18.48 20.06
CA THR A 284 -12.29 18.71 21.51
C THR A 284 -12.07 17.41 22.31
N LEU A 285 -12.39 16.23 21.75
CA LEU A 285 -12.28 14.94 22.41
C LEU A 285 -11.01 14.16 22.04
N HIS A 286 -10.17 14.68 21.15
CA HIS A 286 -8.94 14.01 20.72
C HIS A 286 -8.02 13.63 21.90
N LYS A 287 -7.71 14.58 22.77
CA LYS A 287 -6.85 14.32 23.96
C LYS A 287 -7.47 13.31 24.93
N PRO A 288 -8.77 13.45 25.33
CA PRO A 288 -9.41 12.46 26.18
C PRO A 288 -9.48 11.05 25.57
N VAL A 289 -9.87 10.93 24.31
CA VAL A 289 -9.97 9.61 23.64
C VAL A 289 -8.60 8.92 23.60
N ARG A 290 -7.54 9.63 23.21
CA ARG A 290 -6.18 9.08 23.19
C ARG A 290 -5.67 8.72 24.59
N GLN A 291 -5.96 9.53 25.60
CA GLN A 291 -5.58 9.23 26.99
C GLN A 291 -6.32 8.00 27.52
N ILE A 292 -7.61 7.88 27.21
CA ILE A 292 -8.43 6.74 27.65
C ILE A 292 -7.99 5.46 26.93
N THR A 293 -7.85 5.47 25.61
CA THR A 293 -7.40 4.28 24.85
C THR A 293 -5.99 3.86 25.25
N GLY A 294 -5.05 4.79 25.39
CA GLY A 294 -3.68 4.49 25.83
C GLY A 294 -3.61 3.97 27.28
N ARG A 295 -4.44 4.47 28.20
CA ARG A 295 -4.54 3.93 29.57
C ARG A 295 -5.18 2.55 29.60
N LEU A 296 -6.24 2.33 28.81
CA LEU A 296 -6.93 1.04 28.76
C LEU A 296 -6.06 -0.04 28.10
N SER A 297 -5.30 0.30 27.06
CA SER A 297 -4.32 -0.60 26.46
C SER A 297 -3.24 -1.06 27.44
N GLN A 298 -2.81 -0.17 28.35
CA GLN A 298 -1.84 -0.51 29.41
C GLN A 298 -2.45 -1.27 30.60
N MET A 299 -3.72 -1.06 30.91
CA MET A 299 -4.38 -1.61 32.11
C MET A 299 -5.16 -2.91 31.84
N VAL A 300 -5.61 -3.15 30.61
CA VAL A 300 -6.43 -4.30 30.25
C VAL A 300 -5.67 -5.23 29.34
N PRO A 301 -5.28 -6.43 29.77
CA PRO A 301 -4.66 -7.41 28.91
C PRO A 301 -5.55 -7.68 27.66
N HIS A 302 -4.95 -7.68 26.48
CA HIS A 302 -5.64 -7.88 25.19
C HIS A 302 -6.65 -6.80 24.82
N PHE A 303 -6.58 -5.59 25.43
CA PHE A 303 -7.48 -4.48 25.11
C PHE A 303 -7.51 -4.14 23.60
N ASP A 304 -6.37 -4.12 22.96
CA ASP A 304 -6.25 -3.79 21.53
C ASP A 304 -7.02 -4.77 20.67
N GLY A 305 -6.95 -6.07 20.95
CA GLY A 305 -7.73 -7.09 20.25
C GLY A 305 -9.24 -7.02 20.53
N LEU A 306 -9.65 -6.62 21.73
CA LEU A 306 -11.05 -6.40 22.06
C LEU A 306 -11.58 -5.12 21.39
N PHE A 307 -10.79 -4.04 21.43
CA PHE A 307 -11.11 -2.78 20.77
C PHE A 307 -11.27 -2.98 19.25
N GLU A 308 -10.34 -3.67 18.62
CA GLU A 308 -10.39 -4.00 17.19
C GLU A 308 -11.63 -4.83 16.83
N ARG A 309 -12.04 -5.78 17.68
CA ARG A 309 -13.28 -6.56 17.46
C ARG A 309 -14.55 -5.69 17.52
N ILE A 310 -14.55 -4.65 18.35
CA ILE A 310 -15.73 -3.77 18.55
C ILE A 310 -15.73 -2.67 17.48
N VAL A 311 -14.59 -2.01 17.28
CA VAL A 311 -14.46 -0.82 16.42
C VAL A 311 -14.16 -1.23 14.97
N GLY A 312 -13.57 -2.41 14.75
CA GLY A 312 -13.18 -2.91 13.44
C GLY A 312 -11.86 -2.33 12.92
N ALA A 313 -11.14 -1.57 13.77
CA ALA A 313 -9.85 -0.98 13.45
C ALA A 313 -8.95 -0.96 14.68
N PRO A 314 -7.62 -1.13 14.53
CA PRO A 314 -6.68 -1.03 15.63
C PRO A 314 -6.70 0.39 16.26
N PRO A 315 -6.41 0.54 17.57
CA PRO A 315 -6.40 1.83 18.25
C PRO A 315 -5.49 2.87 17.58
N ALA A 316 -4.35 2.44 17.04
CA ALA A 316 -3.42 3.31 16.32
C ALA A 316 -4.04 3.92 15.05
N ALA A 317 -4.79 3.13 14.27
CA ALA A 317 -5.49 3.62 13.07
C ALA A 317 -6.58 4.64 13.42
N VAL A 318 -7.30 4.41 14.51
CA VAL A 318 -8.31 5.36 15.01
C VAL A 318 -7.64 6.65 15.51
N THR A 319 -6.51 6.55 16.20
CA THR A 319 -5.77 7.72 16.69
C THR A 319 -5.22 8.55 15.53
N ALA A 320 -4.66 7.91 14.49
CA ALA A 320 -4.19 8.57 13.28
C ALA A 320 -5.29 9.37 12.57
N ALA A 321 -6.55 8.93 12.69
CA ALA A 321 -7.72 9.61 12.13
C ALA A 321 -8.04 10.97 12.79
N PHE A 322 -7.40 11.32 13.90
CA PHE A 322 -7.63 12.57 14.62
C PHE A 322 -6.47 13.55 14.55
N THR A 323 -5.51 13.37 13.65
CA THR A 323 -4.37 14.28 13.52
C THR A 323 -4.83 15.69 13.17
N GLN A 324 -4.14 16.69 13.73
CA GLN A 324 -4.37 18.12 13.44
C GLN A 324 -3.38 18.67 12.41
N THR A 325 -2.48 17.84 11.94
CA THR A 325 -1.47 18.20 10.93
C THR A 325 -2.14 18.45 9.60
N ARG A 326 -1.82 19.57 8.98
CA ARG A 326 -2.08 19.86 7.56
C ARG A 326 -0.77 19.75 6.81
N TYR A 327 -0.81 19.31 5.59
CA TYR A 327 0.37 19.20 4.75
C TYR A 327 0.25 20.20 3.60
N ASP A 328 1.34 20.91 3.32
CA ASP A 328 1.45 21.80 2.17
C ASP A 328 2.28 21.10 1.08
N ASP A 329 1.62 20.77 -0.03
CA ASP A 329 2.17 20.07 -1.19
C ASP A 329 2.52 21.02 -2.35
N SER A 330 2.82 22.27 -2.04
CA SER A 330 3.03 23.32 -3.06
C SER A 330 4.22 23.01 -3.98
N GLN A 331 5.32 22.42 -3.47
CA GLN A 331 6.47 22.03 -4.28
C GLN A 331 6.14 20.84 -5.20
N ALA A 332 5.44 19.82 -4.70
CA ALA A 332 4.98 18.70 -5.53
C ALA A 332 4.07 19.18 -6.65
N ARG A 333 3.07 20.02 -6.34
CA ARG A 333 2.17 20.60 -7.35
C ARG A 333 2.92 21.44 -8.37
N ALA A 334 3.90 22.22 -7.94
CA ALA A 334 4.74 23.00 -8.86
C ALA A 334 5.58 22.09 -9.77
N ALA A 335 6.16 21.02 -9.23
CA ALA A 335 6.93 20.04 -10.01
C ALA A 335 6.04 19.25 -10.99
N LEU A 336 4.78 19.03 -10.68
CA LEU A 336 3.82 18.31 -11.53
C LEU A 336 3.07 19.27 -12.51
N ALA A 337 3.30 20.58 -12.42
CA ALA A 337 2.59 21.53 -13.27
C ALA A 337 2.83 21.26 -14.76
N GLY A 338 1.75 21.24 -15.55
CA GLY A 338 1.81 20.96 -16.98
C GLY A 338 1.97 19.48 -17.39
N SER A 339 2.19 18.56 -16.43
CA SER A 339 2.33 17.12 -16.72
C SER A 339 1.00 16.40 -16.97
N GLY A 340 -0.13 16.98 -16.54
CA GLY A 340 -1.43 16.30 -16.50
C GLY A 340 -1.59 15.32 -15.32
N ILE A 341 -0.55 15.15 -14.50
CA ILE A 341 -0.60 14.24 -13.33
C ILE A 341 -1.25 14.99 -12.16
N GLN A 342 -2.40 14.50 -11.71
CA GLN A 342 -3.14 15.04 -10.58
C GLN A 342 -3.64 13.90 -9.70
N CYS A 343 -3.62 14.11 -8.37
CA CYS A 343 -4.21 13.15 -7.45
C CYS A 343 -5.75 13.20 -7.63
N PRO A 344 -6.39 12.08 -8.01
CA PRO A 344 -7.83 12.04 -8.12
C PRO A 344 -8.50 12.18 -6.75
N ASP A 345 -9.72 12.71 -6.73
CA ASP A 345 -10.52 12.74 -5.51
C ASP A 345 -10.95 11.33 -5.12
N LEU A 346 -10.97 11.02 -3.82
CA LEU A 346 -11.38 9.72 -3.33
C LEU A 346 -12.77 9.30 -3.86
N ARG A 347 -13.67 10.26 -4.07
CA ARG A 347 -15.01 10.03 -4.61
C ARG A 347 -15.01 9.42 -6.02
N ASP A 348 -13.95 9.64 -6.78
CA ASP A 348 -13.86 9.19 -8.17
C ASP A 348 -13.44 7.71 -8.28
N TYR A 349 -12.90 7.11 -7.20
CA TYR A 349 -12.38 5.74 -7.24
C TYR A 349 -12.73 4.86 -6.02
N ALA A 350 -13.46 5.38 -5.05
CA ALA A 350 -13.85 4.62 -3.86
C ALA A 350 -14.67 3.37 -4.18
N ASP A 351 -15.51 3.43 -5.22
CA ASP A 351 -16.29 2.29 -5.73
C ASP A 351 -15.38 1.16 -6.25
N LYS A 352 -14.28 1.49 -6.94
CA LYS A 352 -13.29 0.53 -7.44
C LYS A 352 -12.52 -0.13 -6.30
N LEU A 353 -12.11 0.67 -5.29
CA LEU A 353 -11.49 0.12 -4.07
C LEU A 353 -12.43 -0.84 -3.36
N TRP A 354 -13.71 -0.46 -3.21
CA TRP A 354 -14.72 -1.29 -2.59
C TRP A 354 -14.96 -2.59 -3.37
N GLN A 355 -15.09 -2.49 -4.70
CA GLN A 355 -15.25 -3.64 -5.57
C GLN A 355 -14.07 -4.60 -5.46
N TYR A 356 -12.84 -4.10 -5.61
CA TYR A 356 -11.64 -4.94 -5.54
C TYR A 356 -11.55 -5.64 -4.18
N TRP A 357 -11.72 -4.90 -3.09
CA TRP A 357 -11.70 -5.46 -1.75
C TRP A 357 -12.77 -6.53 -1.56
N SER A 358 -14.00 -6.28 -1.96
CA SER A 358 -15.10 -7.24 -1.82
C SER A 358 -14.92 -8.49 -2.68
N LEU A 359 -14.28 -8.37 -3.84
CA LEU A 359 -14.02 -9.46 -4.74
C LEU A 359 -12.83 -10.31 -4.30
N TYR A 360 -11.72 -9.70 -3.92
CA TYR A 360 -10.44 -10.39 -3.76
C TYR A 360 -9.97 -10.49 -2.31
N LEU A 361 -10.26 -9.51 -1.46
CA LEU A 361 -9.71 -9.40 -0.12
C LEU A 361 -10.72 -9.67 1.01
N ASP A 362 -12.03 -9.64 0.74
CA ASP A 362 -13.03 -10.02 1.72
C ASP A 362 -13.03 -11.54 1.94
N ILE A 363 -12.27 -11.98 2.94
CA ILE A 363 -12.12 -13.40 3.29
C ILE A 363 -13.32 -13.98 4.07
N HIS A 364 -14.25 -13.14 4.53
CA HIS A 364 -15.39 -13.58 5.35
C HIS A 364 -16.70 -13.67 4.53
N THR A 365 -16.78 -14.67 3.69
CA THR A 365 -18.00 -14.95 2.94
C THR A 365 -19.07 -15.58 3.85
N LYS A 366 -20.19 -14.89 4.08
CA LYS A 366 -21.34 -15.47 4.81
C LYS A 366 -22.00 -16.54 3.98
N VAL A 367 -22.09 -17.74 4.54
CA VAL A 367 -22.76 -18.89 3.92
C VAL A 367 -23.90 -19.37 4.80
N SER A 368 -25.05 -19.66 4.20
CA SER A 368 -26.22 -20.18 4.93
C SER A 368 -25.96 -21.59 5.48
N SER A 369 -26.60 -21.92 6.61
CA SER A 369 -26.51 -23.26 7.20
C SER A 369 -26.96 -24.35 6.22
N ARG A 370 -27.90 -24.02 5.32
CA ARG A 370 -28.37 -24.93 4.25
C ARG A 370 -27.26 -25.20 3.23
N ALA A 371 -26.54 -24.15 2.79
CA ALA A 371 -25.43 -24.32 1.86
C ALA A 371 -24.31 -25.15 2.49
N LYS A 372 -23.95 -24.90 3.74
CA LYS A 372 -22.95 -25.72 4.47
C LYS A 372 -23.35 -27.19 4.52
N ARG A 373 -24.61 -27.51 4.87
CA ARG A 373 -25.06 -28.90 4.91
C ARG A 373 -24.99 -29.59 3.54
N ASN A 374 -25.27 -28.84 2.46
CA ASN A 374 -25.38 -29.43 1.12
C ASN A 374 -24.01 -29.53 0.41
N LEU A 375 -23.07 -28.68 0.74
CA LEU A 375 -21.82 -28.51 0.01
C LEU A 375 -20.57 -29.00 0.78
N ASN A 376 -20.67 -29.15 2.10
CA ASN A 376 -19.53 -29.58 2.92
C ASN A 376 -19.00 -30.97 2.44
N GLY A 377 -17.69 -31.01 2.17
CA GLY A 377 -16.98 -32.20 1.67
C GLY A 377 -17.28 -32.55 0.20
N LYS A 378 -18.14 -31.80 -0.50
CA LYS A 378 -18.41 -32.03 -1.95
C LYS A 378 -17.26 -31.45 -2.80
N VAL A 379 -17.06 -32.04 -3.97
CA VAL A 379 -16.24 -31.46 -5.02
C VAL A 379 -17.14 -30.64 -5.95
N VAL A 380 -16.80 -29.38 -6.16
CA VAL A 380 -17.56 -28.44 -7.00
C VAL A 380 -16.63 -27.87 -8.05
N VAL A 381 -16.96 -28.07 -9.31
CA VAL A 381 -16.25 -27.47 -10.45
C VAL A 381 -16.92 -26.13 -10.78
N VAL A 382 -16.10 -25.08 -10.86
CA VAL A 382 -16.59 -23.74 -11.21
C VAL A 382 -15.86 -23.25 -12.43
N THR A 383 -16.58 -23.08 -13.54
CA THR A 383 -16.04 -22.50 -14.79
C THR A 383 -16.09 -20.98 -14.75
N GLY A 384 -15.17 -20.32 -15.46
CA GLY A 384 -15.01 -18.87 -15.39
C GLY A 384 -14.56 -18.39 -13.99
N ALA A 385 -13.87 -19.25 -13.23
CA ALA A 385 -13.53 -19.02 -11.84
C ALA A 385 -12.38 -18.02 -11.62
N SER A 386 -11.75 -17.54 -12.67
CA SER A 386 -10.62 -16.59 -12.57
C SER A 386 -11.03 -15.18 -12.14
N SER A 387 -12.30 -14.79 -12.31
CA SER A 387 -12.81 -13.45 -11.97
C SER A 387 -14.32 -13.38 -11.92
N GLY A 388 -14.87 -12.22 -11.54
CA GLY A 388 -16.31 -11.91 -11.64
C GLY A 388 -17.21 -12.89 -10.90
N ILE A 389 -18.32 -13.28 -11.53
CA ILE A 389 -19.37 -14.13 -10.93
C ILE A 389 -18.83 -15.51 -10.59
N GLY A 390 -18.05 -16.13 -11.48
CA GLY A 390 -17.48 -17.48 -11.27
C GLY A 390 -16.59 -17.50 -10.02
N PHE A 391 -15.73 -16.52 -9.85
CA PHE A 391 -14.87 -16.41 -8.67
C PHE A 391 -15.70 -16.21 -7.38
N GLN A 392 -16.76 -15.39 -7.40
CA GLN A 392 -17.63 -15.22 -6.24
C GLN A 392 -18.39 -16.50 -5.88
N VAL A 393 -18.82 -17.28 -6.87
CA VAL A 393 -19.41 -18.61 -6.65
C VAL A 393 -18.37 -19.53 -6.01
N ALA A 394 -17.15 -19.58 -6.55
CA ALA A 394 -16.05 -20.39 -6.02
C ALA A 394 -15.75 -20.05 -4.54
N LYS A 395 -15.63 -18.77 -4.19
CA LYS A 395 -15.47 -18.32 -2.79
C LYS A 395 -16.62 -18.81 -1.89
N LYS A 396 -17.87 -18.67 -2.33
CA LYS A 396 -19.04 -19.06 -1.53
C LYS A 396 -19.13 -20.56 -1.32
N VAL A 397 -18.86 -21.36 -2.34
CA VAL A 397 -18.91 -22.82 -2.20
C VAL A 397 -17.74 -23.34 -1.37
N ALA A 398 -16.55 -22.76 -1.49
CA ALA A 398 -15.42 -23.06 -0.62
C ALA A 398 -15.72 -22.71 0.84
N ALA A 399 -16.28 -21.53 1.12
CA ALA A 399 -16.70 -21.12 2.45
C ALA A 399 -17.82 -22.01 3.04
N ALA A 400 -18.54 -22.75 2.19
CA ALA A 400 -19.51 -23.76 2.59
C ALA A 400 -18.85 -25.14 2.91
N GLY A 401 -17.53 -25.26 2.78
CA GLY A 401 -16.76 -26.47 3.05
C GLY A 401 -16.63 -27.41 1.84
N ALA A 402 -16.89 -26.92 0.62
CA ALA A 402 -16.63 -27.68 -0.60
C ALA A 402 -15.14 -27.60 -0.99
N ARG A 403 -14.65 -28.65 -1.66
CA ARG A 403 -13.40 -28.65 -2.42
C ARG A 403 -13.68 -28.09 -3.80
N VAL A 404 -13.05 -26.99 -4.18
CA VAL A 404 -13.40 -26.27 -5.41
C VAL A 404 -12.35 -26.49 -6.49
N VAL A 405 -12.78 -26.94 -7.67
CA VAL A 405 -11.94 -26.97 -8.88
C VAL A 405 -12.24 -25.71 -9.67
N LEU A 406 -11.23 -24.86 -9.80
CA LEU A 406 -11.29 -23.57 -10.49
C LEU A 406 -10.88 -23.78 -11.95
N VAL A 407 -11.79 -23.51 -12.89
CA VAL A 407 -11.58 -23.70 -14.32
C VAL A 407 -11.68 -22.38 -15.06
N ALA A 408 -10.63 -21.98 -15.78
CA ALA A 408 -10.60 -20.86 -16.71
C ALA A 408 -9.32 -20.92 -17.57
N ARG A 409 -9.21 -20.02 -18.56
CA ARG A 409 -8.08 -20.01 -19.50
C ARG A 409 -6.76 -19.50 -18.91
N GLN A 410 -6.82 -18.51 -18.01
CA GLN A 410 -5.66 -17.81 -17.46
C GLN A 410 -5.22 -18.45 -16.15
N GLN A 411 -4.11 -19.16 -16.17
CA GLN A 411 -3.55 -19.89 -15.02
C GLN A 411 -3.20 -18.95 -13.87
N ASP A 412 -2.53 -17.83 -14.15
CA ASP A 412 -2.12 -16.82 -13.18
C ASP A 412 -3.28 -16.29 -12.34
N LYS A 413 -4.41 -15.99 -13.01
CA LYS A 413 -5.64 -15.55 -12.33
C LYS A 413 -6.33 -16.65 -11.54
N LEU A 414 -6.24 -17.90 -12.00
CA LEU A 414 -6.75 -19.04 -11.24
C LEU A 414 -5.94 -19.29 -9.97
N GLU A 415 -4.61 -19.13 -10.04
CA GLU A 415 -3.71 -19.25 -8.89
C GLU A 415 -3.97 -18.14 -7.86
N GLN A 416 -4.20 -16.91 -8.31
CA GLN A 416 -4.65 -15.82 -7.43
C GLN A 416 -5.98 -16.16 -6.74
N ALA A 417 -6.96 -16.66 -7.49
CA ALA A 417 -8.23 -17.09 -6.94
C ALA A 417 -8.10 -18.24 -5.92
N GLN A 418 -7.20 -19.20 -6.20
CA GLN A 418 -6.86 -20.29 -5.30
C GLN A 418 -6.27 -19.75 -3.98
N GLN A 419 -5.29 -18.85 -4.05
CA GLN A 419 -4.66 -18.24 -2.88
C GLN A 419 -5.69 -17.54 -1.99
N VAL A 420 -6.61 -16.77 -2.58
CA VAL A 420 -7.69 -16.10 -1.82
C VAL A 420 -8.56 -17.14 -1.10
N ILE A 421 -8.95 -18.23 -1.77
CA ILE A 421 -9.77 -19.30 -1.17
C ILE A 421 -9.00 -20.00 -0.04
N GLN A 422 -7.70 -20.25 -0.21
CA GLN A 422 -6.85 -20.86 0.82
C GLN A 422 -6.69 -19.94 2.04
N LEU A 423 -6.52 -18.64 1.83
CA LEU A 423 -6.49 -17.63 2.92
C LEU A 423 -7.81 -17.59 3.70
N MET A 424 -8.94 -17.92 3.06
CA MET A 424 -10.23 -18.05 3.72
C MET A 424 -10.37 -19.38 4.50
N GLY A 425 -9.36 -20.25 4.48
CA GLY A 425 -9.42 -21.61 5.05
C GLY A 425 -10.21 -22.59 4.18
N GLY A 426 -10.45 -22.28 2.91
CA GLY A 426 -11.07 -23.15 1.93
C GLY A 426 -10.05 -24.01 1.18
N GLU A 427 -10.55 -24.99 0.43
CA GLU A 427 -9.75 -25.91 -0.38
C GLU A 427 -10.07 -25.69 -1.86
N ALA A 428 -9.05 -25.34 -2.67
CA ALA A 428 -9.22 -25.07 -4.10
C ALA A 428 -8.07 -25.65 -4.93
N TYR A 429 -8.39 -26.07 -6.15
CA TYR A 429 -7.50 -26.65 -7.14
C TYR A 429 -7.65 -25.89 -8.45
N VAL A 430 -6.54 -25.64 -9.12
CA VAL A 430 -6.47 -24.90 -10.39
C VAL A 430 -6.48 -25.88 -11.55
N TYR A 431 -7.32 -25.62 -12.54
CA TYR A 431 -7.37 -26.37 -13.79
C TYR A 431 -7.49 -25.39 -14.98
N PRO A 432 -6.37 -24.99 -15.59
CA PRO A 432 -6.38 -24.14 -16.78
C PRO A 432 -6.98 -24.90 -17.95
N CYS A 433 -8.06 -24.37 -18.54
CA CYS A 433 -8.73 -24.98 -19.68
C CYS A 433 -9.46 -23.92 -20.49
N ASP A 434 -9.36 -23.97 -21.82
CA ASP A 434 -10.26 -23.25 -22.72
C ASP A 434 -11.44 -24.12 -23.10
N LEU A 435 -12.61 -23.79 -22.60
CA LEU A 435 -13.85 -24.56 -22.86
C LEU A 435 -14.32 -24.51 -24.33
N ASN A 436 -13.69 -23.69 -25.16
CA ASN A 436 -13.93 -23.70 -26.61
C ASN A 436 -13.04 -24.70 -27.35
N ASP A 437 -12.02 -25.23 -26.68
CA ASP A 437 -11.17 -26.28 -27.24
C ASP A 437 -11.73 -27.64 -26.82
N MET A 438 -12.24 -28.39 -27.81
CA MET A 438 -12.91 -29.68 -27.58
C MET A 438 -11.92 -30.82 -27.29
N ASP A 439 -10.61 -30.56 -27.53
CA ASP A 439 -9.52 -31.54 -27.35
C ASP A 439 -8.66 -31.26 -26.12
N ALA A 440 -9.02 -30.26 -25.30
CA ALA A 440 -8.27 -29.80 -24.13
C ALA A 440 -8.60 -30.56 -22.83
#